data_11f6ffcbf82a6672b2db30ed431c87f3
#
_entry.id   11f6ffcbf82a6672b2db30ed431c87f3
#
_cell.length_a   1.000
_cell.length_b   1.000
_cell.length_c   1.000
_cell.angle_alpha   90.00
_cell.angle_beta   90.00
_cell.angle_gamma   90.00
#
_symmetry.space_group_name_H-M   'P 1'
#
loop_
_entity.id
_entity.type
_entity.pdbx_description
1 polymer ?
#
loop_
_entity_poly.entity_id
_entity_poly.type
_entity_poly.pdbx_seq_one_letter_code
_entity_poly.pdbx_strand_id
1 'polypeptide(L)'
;YSGSVDFSTQFFHNYKSITSTEMKATFLSPVRLNVGVGLDYKYKKLFSLMLSPVSYKYIYVDDIELVNPNLFGIATGEKVLSEVGSSFKALLSYAPAKEIQLDSKLSFYTNYEKVEVDWEIVTNFTINRFLSTRLSLNPRYDNTQILAAGKKSKIQLKELLSFGISYKFLN
;
A
#
# COMPACT_ATOMS: atom_id res chain seq x y z
N TYR A 1 -0.37 17.79 16.61
CA TYR A 1 0.55 17.85 15.47
C TYR A 1 1.28 16.51 15.38
N SER A 2 1.55 16.06 14.18
CA SER A 2 2.26 14.81 13.95
C SER A 2 3.23 14.96 12.77
N GLY A 3 4.31 14.16 12.81
CA GLY A 3 5.19 13.95 11.69
C GLY A 3 5.21 12.46 11.37
N SER A 4 5.23 12.10 10.10
CA SER A 4 5.39 10.73 9.63
C SER A 4 6.60 10.60 8.74
N VAL A 5 7.30 9.50 8.90
CA VAL A 5 8.35 9.08 8.00
C VAL A 5 8.08 7.61 7.66
N ASP A 6 7.79 7.35 6.41
CA ASP A 6 7.60 5.99 5.89
C ASP A 6 8.76 5.67 4.95
N PHE A 7 9.52 4.65 5.28
CA PHE A 7 10.58 4.12 4.44
C PHE A 7 10.24 2.71 3.99
N SER A 8 10.33 2.45 2.71
CA SER A 8 10.14 1.11 2.16
C SER A 8 11.11 0.81 1.04
N THR A 9 11.59 -0.41 1.01
CA THR A 9 12.46 -0.91 -0.05
C THR A 9 12.20 -2.40 -0.29
N GLN A 10 12.73 -2.91 -1.39
CA GLN A 10 12.59 -4.31 -1.77
C GLN A 10 13.93 -5.03 -1.55
N PHE A 11 13.90 -6.20 -0.91
CA PHE A 11 15.09 -7.03 -0.71
C PHE A 11 15.22 -8.17 -1.71
N PHE A 12 14.09 -8.67 -2.24
CA PHE A 12 14.05 -9.79 -3.16
C PHE A 12 13.51 -9.38 -4.53
N HIS A 13 13.94 -10.09 -5.56
CA HIS A 13 13.44 -9.90 -6.90
C HIS A 13 11.93 -10.20 -6.95
N ASN A 14 11.17 -9.32 -7.56
CA ASN A 14 9.74 -9.47 -7.76
C ASN A 14 9.42 -9.40 -9.25
N TYR A 15 8.80 -10.44 -9.78
CA TYR A 15 8.44 -10.57 -11.19
C TYR A 15 6.98 -10.17 -11.43
N LYS A 16 6.66 -9.75 -12.64
CA LYS A 16 5.31 -9.36 -13.05
C LYS A 16 4.34 -10.54 -13.05
N SER A 17 4.84 -11.73 -13.38
CA SER A 17 4.12 -13.00 -13.36
C SER A 17 5.11 -14.13 -13.14
N ILE A 18 4.63 -15.30 -12.73
CA ILE A 18 5.44 -16.51 -12.52
C ILE A 18 6.18 -16.94 -13.82
N THR A 19 5.62 -16.61 -14.99
CA THR A 19 6.19 -16.93 -16.31
C THR A 19 6.88 -15.76 -17.00
N SER A 20 6.92 -14.57 -16.36
CA SER A 20 7.47 -13.35 -16.94
C SER A 20 8.92 -13.13 -16.52
N THR A 21 9.77 -12.80 -17.49
CA THR A 21 11.14 -12.34 -17.25
C THR A 21 11.19 -10.85 -16.86
N GLU A 22 10.07 -10.10 -17.00
CA GLU A 22 10.00 -8.71 -16.60
C GLU A 22 9.96 -8.58 -15.08
N MET A 23 10.91 -7.89 -14.51
CA MET A 23 11.00 -7.60 -13.09
C MET A 23 10.20 -6.34 -12.74
N LYS A 24 9.49 -6.38 -11.62
CA LYS A 24 8.84 -5.21 -11.02
C LYS A 24 9.72 -4.53 -9.98
N ALA A 25 10.60 -5.28 -9.37
CA ALA A 25 11.50 -4.80 -8.33
C ALA A 25 12.71 -5.71 -8.19
N THR A 26 13.85 -5.12 -7.83
CA THR A 26 15.10 -5.81 -7.52
C THR A 26 15.59 -5.41 -6.12
N PHE A 27 16.79 -5.86 -5.74
CA PHE A 27 17.40 -5.47 -4.48
C PHE A 27 17.57 -3.94 -4.41
N LEU A 28 17.04 -3.30 -3.36
CA LEU A 28 17.01 -1.85 -3.15
C LEU A 28 16.40 -1.03 -4.32
N SER A 29 15.58 -1.64 -5.16
CA SER A 29 14.94 -0.97 -6.29
C SER A 29 13.47 -1.41 -6.43
N PRO A 30 12.47 -0.53 -6.15
CA PRO A 30 12.60 0.88 -5.74
C PRO A 30 12.88 1.09 -4.24
N VAL A 31 13.60 2.17 -3.92
CA VAL A 31 13.62 2.76 -2.59
C VAL A 31 12.55 3.85 -2.54
N ARG A 32 11.72 3.85 -1.51
CA ARG A 32 10.67 4.86 -1.31
C ARG A 32 10.81 5.50 0.06
N LEU A 33 10.77 6.81 0.09
CA LEU A 33 10.71 7.62 1.29
C LEU A 33 9.53 8.58 1.19
N ASN A 34 8.65 8.56 2.19
CA ASN A 34 7.59 9.54 2.31
C ASN A 34 7.74 10.23 3.66
N VAL A 35 7.74 11.55 3.64
CA VAL A 35 7.78 12.39 4.85
C VAL A 35 6.55 13.26 4.83
N GLY A 36 5.82 13.33 5.95
CA GLY A 36 4.63 14.17 6.05
C GLY A 36 4.54 14.88 7.39
N VAL A 37 4.07 16.12 7.36
CA VAL A 37 3.78 16.91 8.55
C VAL A 37 2.31 17.28 8.54
N GLY A 38 1.63 17.08 9.68
CA GLY A 38 0.19 17.31 9.71
C GLY A 38 -0.45 17.12 11.07
N LEU A 39 -1.68 16.68 11.04
CA LEU A 39 -2.54 16.44 12.19
C LEU A 39 -2.87 14.95 12.29
N ASP A 40 -2.79 14.41 13.50
CA ASP A 40 -3.18 13.05 13.81
C ASP A 40 -4.31 13.09 14.86
N TYR A 41 -5.42 12.45 14.53
CA TYR A 41 -6.55 12.27 15.41
C TYR A 41 -6.76 10.79 15.68
N LYS A 42 -6.74 10.43 16.96
CA LYS A 42 -6.95 9.05 17.40
C LYS A 42 -8.15 8.96 18.33
N TYR A 43 -9.07 8.09 18.00
CA TYR A 43 -10.21 7.78 18.85
C TYR A 43 -10.10 6.35 19.37
N LYS A 44 -9.66 6.23 20.62
CA LYS A 44 -9.38 4.94 21.28
C LYS A 44 -8.44 4.09 20.42
N LYS A 45 -8.67 2.77 20.39
CA LYS A 45 -8.01 1.83 19.47
C LYS A 45 -8.85 1.56 18.20
N LEU A 46 -9.96 2.27 18.06
CA LEU A 46 -10.95 2.02 17.01
C LEU A 46 -10.59 2.72 15.70
N PHE A 47 -10.19 3.98 15.79
CA PHE A 47 -10.03 4.83 14.62
C PHE A 47 -8.84 5.77 14.77
N SER A 48 -8.06 5.89 13.71
CA SER A 48 -6.98 6.87 13.58
C SER A 48 -7.05 7.55 12.23
N LEU A 49 -6.93 8.86 12.24
CA LEU A 49 -6.96 9.71 11.07
C LEU A 49 -5.71 10.58 11.06
N MET A 50 -4.94 10.51 9.99
CA MET A 50 -3.78 11.35 9.78
C MET A 50 -3.96 12.17 8.50
N LEU A 51 -3.92 13.47 8.63
CA LEU A 51 -3.97 14.43 7.53
C LEU A 51 -2.64 15.14 7.45
N SER A 52 -1.93 15.01 6.36
CA SER A 52 -0.66 15.69 6.10
C SER A 52 -0.82 16.61 4.89
N PRO A 53 -1.16 17.89 5.11
CA PRO A 53 -1.31 18.86 4.02
C PRO A 53 0.00 19.10 3.27
N VAL A 54 1.13 18.86 3.93
CA VAL A 54 2.44 18.91 3.29
C VAL A 54 3.09 17.53 3.47
N SER A 55 3.30 16.84 2.36
CA SER A 55 4.04 15.58 2.32
C SER A 55 5.03 15.58 1.16
N TYR A 56 6.19 14.99 1.39
CA TYR A 56 7.25 14.83 0.42
C TYR A 56 7.41 13.37 0.09
N LYS A 57 7.37 13.04 -1.19
CA LYS A 57 7.51 11.69 -1.73
C LYS A 57 8.77 11.61 -2.56
N TYR A 58 9.65 10.69 -2.21
CA TYR A 58 10.89 10.40 -2.92
C TYR A 58 10.91 8.93 -3.30
N ILE A 59 11.14 8.65 -4.58
CA ILE A 59 11.29 7.29 -5.10
C ILE A 59 12.59 7.24 -5.91
N TYR A 60 13.41 6.24 -5.63
CA TYR A 60 14.64 5.98 -6.34
C TYR A 60 14.62 4.56 -6.92
N VAL A 61 14.93 4.43 -8.20
CA VAL A 61 15.08 3.17 -8.93
C VAL A 61 16.49 3.12 -9.47
N ASP A 62 17.31 2.22 -8.95
CA ASP A 62 18.71 2.11 -9.38
C ASP A 62 18.81 1.44 -10.76
N ASP A 63 18.10 0.35 -10.93
CA ASP A 63 18.20 -0.53 -12.09
C ASP A 63 17.04 -0.28 -13.07
N ILE A 64 17.16 0.75 -13.88
CA ILE A 64 16.12 1.16 -14.86
C ILE A 64 16.00 0.21 -16.06
N GLU A 65 17.00 -0.68 -16.28
CA GLU A 65 16.95 -1.67 -17.34
C GLU A 65 16.10 -2.86 -16.98
N LEU A 66 16.17 -3.30 -15.70
CA LEU A 66 15.42 -4.41 -15.18
C LEU A 66 14.06 -4.03 -14.63
N VAL A 67 13.95 -2.83 -14.06
CA VAL A 67 12.73 -2.32 -13.41
C VAL A 67 12.19 -1.13 -14.20
N ASN A 68 10.99 -1.24 -14.73
CA ASN A 68 10.37 -0.16 -15.49
C ASN A 68 10.04 1.05 -14.57
N PRO A 69 10.75 2.20 -14.71
CA PRO A 69 10.57 3.37 -13.85
C PRO A 69 9.17 4.00 -14.00
N ASN A 70 8.53 3.86 -15.16
CA ASN A 70 7.20 4.40 -15.43
C ASN A 70 6.11 3.83 -14.50
N LEU A 71 6.31 2.62 -13.95
CA LEU A 71 5.42 2.03 -12.96
C LEU A 71 5.37 2.82 -11.65
N PHE A 72 6.37 3.65 -11.40
CA PHE A 72 6.50 4.49 -10.21
C PHE A 72 6.32 5.98 -10.50
N GLY A 73 5.90 6.33 -11.72
CA GLY A 73 5.72 7.72 -12.14
C GLY A 73 7.02 8.42 -12.56
N ILE A 74 8.15 7.71 -12.58
CA ILE A 74 9.45 8.24 -13.02
C ILE A 74 9.50 8.26 -14.55
N ALA A 75 9.96 9.35 -15.14
CA ALA A 75 10.08 9.47 -16.60
C ALA A 75 11.11 8.47 -17.15
N THR A 76 10.91 8.06 -18.41
CA THR A 76 11.82 7.12 -19.08
C THR A 76 13.23 7.69 -19.13
N GLY A 77 14.20 6.94 -18.62
CA GLY A 77 15.61 7.35 -18.54
C GLY A 77 16.00 8.07 -17.25
N GLU A 78 15.04 8.39 -16.38
CA GLU A 78 15.30 8.94 -15.05
C GLU A 78 15.29 7.83 -13.98
N LYS A 79 15.98 8.09 -12.88
CA LYS A 79 16.07 7.18 -11.72
C LYS A 79 15.32 7.67 -10.49
N VAL A 80 14.91 8.92 -10.48
CA VAL A 80 14.40 9.61 -9.30
C VAL A 80 13.06 10.25 -9.57
N LEU A 81 12.12 10.10 -8.64
CA LEU A 81 10.92 10.91 -8.52
C LEU A 81 10.99 11.66 -7.19
N SER A 82 10.81 12.97 -7.24
CA SER A 82 10.75 13.86 -6.08
C SER A 82 9.54 14.76 -6.24
N GLU A 83 8.55 14.60 -5.36
CA GLU A 83 7.28 15.31 -5.44
C GLU A 83 6.85 15.83 -4.06
N VAL A 84 6.26 17.02 -4.05
CA VAL A 84 5.55 17.56 -2.89
C VAL A 84 4.06 17.43 -3.13
N GLY A 85 3.32 17.06 -2.10
CA GLY A 85 1.89 16.87 -2.21
C GLY A 85 1.19 16.90 -0.86
N SER A 86 -0.01 16.33 -0.84
CA SER A 86 -0.78 16.11 0.39
C SER A 86 -1.09 14.64 0.54
N SER A 87 -1.11 14.16 1.78
CA SER A 87 -1.47 12.78 2.07
C SER A 87 -2.50 12.69 3.20
N PHE A 88 -3.30 11.64 3.12
CA PHE A 88 -4.33 11.33 4.08
C PHE A 88 -4.29 9.82 4.36
N LYS A 89 -4.33 9.45 5.64
CA LYS A 89 -4.41 8.04 6.06
C LYS A 89 -5.51 7.89 7.09
N ALA A 90 -6.38 6.91 6.89
CA ALA A 90 -7.40 6.51 7.85
C ALA A 90 -7.22 5.03 8.19
N LEU A 91 -7.24 4.73 9.48
CA LEU A 91 -7.18 3.38 10.02
C LEU A 91 -8.43 3.15 10.85
N LEU A 92 -9.11 2.05 10.61
CA LEU A 92 -10.25 1.59 11.39
C LEU A 92 -9.97 0.15 11.82
N SER A 93 -10.13 -0.12 13.12
CA SER A 93 -10.03 -1.47 13.68
C SER A 93 -11.27 -1.69 14.54
N TYR A 94 -12.20 -2.52 14.06
CA TYR A 94 -13.51 -2.70 14.66
C TYR A 94 -13.84 -4.19 14.83
N ALA A 95 -14.29 -4.55 16.00
CA ALA A 95 -14.74 -5.91 16.32
C ALA A 95 -16.24 -5.87 16.66
N PRO A 96 -17.14 -6.09 15.68
CA PRO A 96 -18.59 -6.13 15.93
C PRO A 96 -19.01 -7.32 16.79
N ALA A 97 -18.25 -8.39 16.78
CA ALA A 97 -18.42 -9.58 17.59
C ALA A 97 -17.05 -10.15 18.00
N LYS A 98 -17.01 -11.04 18.99
CA LYS A 98 -15.77 -11.68 19.45
C LYS A 98 -15.09 -12.50 18.36
N GLU A 99 -15.88 -13.01 17.44
CA GLU A 99 -15.47 -13.87 16.34
C GLU A 99 -15.12 -13.10 15.06
N ILE A 100 -15.40 -11.77 15.01
CA ILE A 100 -15.23 -10.95 13.81
C ILE A 100 -14.35 -9.75 14.15
N GLN A 101 -13.25 -9.63 13.42
CA GLN A 101 -12.35 -8.47 13.45
C GLN A 101 -12.29 -7.87 12.05
N LEU A 102 -12.64 -6.61 11.93
CA LEU A 102 -12.54 -5.81 10.71
C LEU A 102 -11.44 -4.77 10.87
N ASP A 103 -10.45 -4.82 10.00
CA ASP A 103 -9.38 -3.84 9.90
C ASP A 103 -9.45 -3.18 8.52
N SER A 104 -9.51 -1.85 8.49
CA SER A 104 -9.55 -1.08 7.26
C SER A 104 -8.48 0.00 7.28
N LYS A 105 -7.69 0.08 6.24
CA LYS A 105 -6.63 1.07 6.04
C LYS A 105 -6.81 1.74 4.70
N LEU A 106 -7.15 3.01 4.73
CA LEU A 106 -7.24 3.86 3.54
C LEU A 106 -6.03 4.79 3.51
N SER A 107 -5.32 4.81 2.40
CA SER A 107 -4.22 5.73 2.12
C SER A 107 -4.53 6.51 0.86
N PHE A 108 -4.39 7.81 0.92
CA PHE A 108 -4.58 8.73 -0.19
C PHE A 108 -3.36 9.63 -0.29
N TYR A 109 -2.89 9.85 -1.51
CA TYR A 109 -1.84 10.80 -1.82
C TYR A 109 -2.18 11.57 -3.10
N THR A 110 -1.87 12.85 -3.12
CA THR A 110 -1.98 13.68 -4.33
C THR A 110 -0.84 14.69 -4.38
N ASN A 111 -0.30 14.91 -5.58
CA ASN A 111 0.58 16.02 -5.89
C ASN A 111 -0.18 17.13 -6.64
N TYR A 112 -1.52 17.17 -6.49
CA TYR A 112 -2.48 18.08 -7.12
C TYR A 112 -2.72 17.88 -8.62
N GLU A 113 -1.85 17.16 -9.31
CA GLU A 113 -2.03 16.76 -10.71
C GLU A 113 -2.48 15.30 -10.84
N LYS A 114 -1.98 14.47 -9.93
CA LYS A 114 -2.17 13.02 -9.92
C LYS A 114 -2.65 12.56 -8.54
N VAL A 115 -3.33 11.42 -8.54
CA VAL A 115 -3.94 10.84 -7.35
C VAL A 115 -3.57 9.37 -7.22
N GLU A 116 -3.19 8.97 -6.02
CA GLU A 116 -2.98 7.58 -5.62
C GLU A 116 -3.90 7.25 -4.44
N VAL A 117 -4.70 6.20 -4.57
CA VAL A 117 -5.58 5.69 -3.52
C VAL A 117 -5.29 4.21 -3.33
N ASP A 118 -4.99 3.82 -2.12
CA ASP A 118 -4.81 2.43 -1.71
C ASP A 118 -5.71 2.15 -0.52
N TRP A 119 -6.62 1.20 -0.67
CA TRP A 119 -7.54 0.83 0.39
C TRP A 119 -7.43 -0.65 0.68
N GLU A 120 -7.01 -0.99 1.86
CA GLU A 120 -6.92 -2.35 2.35
C GLU A 120 -8.04 -2.61 3.37
N ILE A 121 -8.83 -3.64 3.13
CA ILE A 121 -9.90 -4.09 4.01
C ILE A 121 -9.61 -5.54 4.35
N VAL A 122 -9.45 -5.85 5.62
CA VAL A 122 -9.20 -7.19 6.11
C VAL A 122 -10.26 -7.56 7.11
N THR A 123 -10.96 -8.66 6.86
CA THR A 123 -11.92 -9.22 7.81
C THR A 123 -11.45 -10.60 8.24
N ASN A 124 -11.26 -10.78 9.53
CA ASN A 124 -10.90 -12.05 10.14
C ASN A 124 -12.14 -12.61 10.83
N PHE A 125 -12.46 -13.86 10.50
CA PHE A 125 -13.57 -14.62 11.10
C PHE A 125 -13.00 -15.80 11.88
N THR A 126 -13.28 -15.88 13.17
CA THR A 126 -12.98 -17.05 14.00
C THR A 126 -14.20 -17.95 14.01
N ILE A 127 -14.18 -19.04 13.24
CA ILE A 127 -15.32 -19.97 13.13
C ILE A 127 -15.43 -20.83 14.38
N ASN A 128 -14.29 -21.32 14.85
CA ASN A 128 -14.17 -22.05 16.13
C ASN A 128 -12.71 -22.03 16.61
N ARG A 129 -12.42 -22.73 17.72
CA ARG A 129 -11.07 -22.77 18.32
C ARG A 129 -9.96 -23.32 17.40
N PHE A 130 -10.33 -23.97 16.30
CA PHE A 130 -9.39 -24.59 15.38
C PHE A 130 -9.36 -23.91 14.01
N LEU A 131 -10.46 -23.27 13.60
CA LEU A 131 -10.65 -22.77 12.23
C LEU A 131 -10.90 -21.27 12.23
N SER A 132 -10.14 -20.57 11.44
CA SER A 132 -10.32 -19.15 11.12
C SER A 132 -10.32 -18.92 9.62
N THR A 133 -10.98 -17.85 9.19
CA THR A 133 -11.00 -17.41 7.80
C THR A 133 -10.62 -15.95 7.74
N ARG A 134 -9.84 -15.56 6.76
CA ARG A 134 -9.45 -14.18 6.48
C ARG A 134 -9.82 -13.81 5.07
N LEU A 135 -10.63 -12.77 4.94
CA LEU A 135 -10.94 -12.12 3.67
C LEU A 135 -10.16 -10.80 3.60
N SER A 136 -9.38 -10.63 2.55
CA SER A 136 -8.66 -9.39 2.28
C SER A 136 -9.08 -8.84 0.93
N LEU A 137 -9.49 -7.57 0.89
CA LEU A 137 -9.83 -6.81 -0.30
C LEU A 137 -8.91 -5.60 -0.36
N ASN A 138 -8.30 -5.37 -1.52
CA ASN A 138 -7.41 -4.23 -1.72
C ASN A 138 -7.72 -3.54 -3.05
N PRO A 139 -8.74 -2.68 -3.09
CA PRO A 139 -8.96 -1.78 -4.21
C PRO A 139 -7.87 -0.69 -4.23
N ARG A 140 -7.26 -0.50 -5.39
CA ARG A 140 -6.22 0.49 -5.63
C ARG A 140 -6.51 1.28 -6.89
N TYR A 141 -6.34 2.60 -6.80
CA TYR A 141 -6.33 3.51 -7.93
C TYR A 141 -5.03 4.30 -7.94
N ASP A 142 -4.35 4.32 -9.08
CA ASP A 142 -3.06 4.97 -9.22
C ASP A 142 -2.94 5.54 -10.63
N ASN A 143 -3.03 6.86 -10.76
CA ASN A 143 -2.78 7.57 -12.00
C ASN A 143 -1.42 8.29 -12.03
N THR A 144 -0.56 8.02 -11.05
CA THR A 144 0.82 8.52 -11.02
C THR A 144 1.70 7.78 -12.02
N GLN A 145 1.34 6.55 -12.37
CA GLN A 145 2.07 5.73 -13.33
C GLN A 145 2.02 6.34 -14.73
N ILE A 146 3.17 6.34 -15.40
CA ILE A 146 3.28 6.76 -16.80
C ILE A 146 2.87 5.56 -17.68
N LEU A 147 1.67 5.63 -18.22
CA LEU A 147 1.11 4.59 -19.06
C LEU A 147 1.42 4.83 -20.52
N ALA A 148 1.49 3.74 -21.31
CA ALA A 148 1.60 3.84 -22.77
C ALA A 148 0.43 4.64 -23.37
N ALA A 149 0.68 5.30 -24.49
CA ALA A 149 -0.30 6.14 -25.16
C ALA A 149 -1.65 5.41 -25.37
N GLY A 150 -2.74 6.08 -25.02
CA GLY A 150 -4.10 5.52 -25.10
C GLY A 150 -4.56 4.66 -23.92
N LYS A 151 -3.68 4.35 -22.98
CA LYS A 151 -4.06 3.65 -21.74
C LYS A 151 -4.45 4.65 -20.65
N LYS A 152 -5.57 4.37 -19.97
CA LYS A 152 -6.03 5.15 -18.80
C LYS A 152 -5.84 4.32 -17.52
N SER A 153 -5.58 5.01 -16.43
CA SER A 153 -5.56 4.39 -15.10
C SER A 153 -6.92 3.77 -14.79
N LYS A 154 -6.91 2.56 -14.28
CA LYS A 154 -8.12 1.82 -13.87
C LYS A 154 -7.98 1.41 -12.42
N ILE A 155 -9.12 1.26 -11.75
CA ILE A 155 -9.15 0.67 -10.42
C ILE A 155 -8.69 -0.79 -10.53
N GLN A 156 -7.70 -1.14 -9.72
CA GLN A 156 -7.18 -2.49 -9.57
C GLN A 156 -7.75 -3.07 -8.28
N LEU A 157 -8.35 -4.24 -8.34
CA LEU A 157 -8.85 -4.95 -7.17
C LEU A 157 -8.03 -6.23 -6.98
N LYS A 158 -7.49 -6.39 -5.79
CA LYS A 158 -6.88 -7.65 -5.34
C LYS A 158 -7.73 -8.24 -4.23
N GLU A 159 -8.12 -9.48 -4.41
CA GLU A 159 -8.93 -10.25 -3.47
C GLU A 159 -8.12 -11.46 -3.01
N LEU A 160 -8.18 -11.75 -1.72
CA LEU A 160 -7.55 -12.92 -1.13
C LEU A 160 -8.43 -13.50 -0.04
N LEU A 161 -8.81 -14.77 -0.19
CA LEU A 161 -9.49 -15.55 0.82
C LEU A 161 -8.51 -16.61 1.35
N SER A 162 -8.32 -16.64 2.65
CA SER A 162 -7.41 -17.56 3.33
C SER A 162 -8.13 -18.31 4.44
N PHE A 163 -7.77 -19.58 4.61
CA PHE A 163 -8.23 -20.42 5.72
C PHE A 163 -7.05 -20.77 6.61
N GLY A 164 -7.21 -20.58 7.90
CA GLY A 164 -6.21 -20.90 8.91
C GLY A 164 -6.70 -22.01 9.82
N ILE A 165 -5.83 -22.99 10.09
CA ILE A 165 -6.05 -24.04 11.08
C ILE A 165 -5.06 -23.81 12.22
N SER A 166 -5.57 -23.72 13.46
CA SER A 166 -4.77 -23.54 14.67
C SER A 166 -5.05 -24.67 15.67
N TYR A 167 -3.99 -25.31 16.14
CA TYR A 167 -4.09 -26.32 17.19
C TYR A 167 -3.13 -26.00 18.32
N LYS A 168 -3.67 -25.90 19.57
CA LYS A 168 -2.85 -25.73 20.77
C LYS A 168 -2.57 -27.11 21.37
N PHE A 169 -1.30 -27.48 21.41
CA PHE A 169 -0.85 -28.58 22.27
C PHE A 169 -0.82 -28.03 23.70
N LEU A 170 -1.67 -28.54 24.57
CA LEU A 170 -1.56 -28.31 26.00
C LEU A 170 -0.47 -29.28 26.52
N ASN A 171 0.62 -28.71 27.01
CA ASN A 171 1.53 -29.40 27.92
C ASN A 171 0.99 -29.29 29.34
#